data_28e78266b8bd97d9e088b2c545386d33
#
_entry.id   28e78266b8bd97d9e088b2c545386d33
#
_cell.length_a   1.000
_cell.length_b   1.000
_cell.length_c   1.000
_cell.angle_alpha   90.00
_cell.angle_beta   90.00
_cell.angle_gamma   90.00
#
_symmetry.space_group_name_H-M   'P 1'
#
loop_
_entity.id
_entity.type
_entity.pdbx_description
1 polymer ?
#
loop_
_entity_poly.entity_id
_entity_poly.type
_entity_poly.pdbx_seq_one_letter_code
_entity_poly.pdbx_strand_id
1 'polypeptide(L)'
;PFEVAAVILLVAIVAAIRAACSDLGVAAPADERARHVIGLGLHDALRHVAPDLPEDRYPQMVERYRHHYLASDHELRLFDGVADLIGELARAGFLLAVATGKSRHGLDRALRLSGLGAHFHASRCADECFSKPHPQMLEELLEELSVDRERALMIGDTTHDLQMARNAGVACLAVAYGAHPASEL
;
A
#
# COMPACT_ATOMS: atom_id res chain seq x y z
N PRO A 1 2.84 19.79 15.26
CA PRO A 1 3.14 19.33 13.92
C PRO A 1 2.48 17.96 13.70
N PHE A 2 1.94 17.73 12.50
CA PHE A 2 1.34 16.46 12.09
C PHE A 2 2.36 15.67 11.27
N GLU A 3 2.30 14.36 11.32
CA GLU A 3 3.24 13.46 10.63
C GLU A 3 2.51 12.69 9.53
N VAL A 4 3.15 12.51 8.35
CA VAL A 4 2.47 12.11 7.10
C VAL A 4 2.98 10.78 6.56
N ALA A 5 2.09 9.87 6.19
CA ALA A 5 2.41 8.66 5.44
C ALA A 5 1.94 8.77 3.97
N ALA A 6 2.75 8.32 3.01
CA ALA A 6 2.53 8.55 1.58
C ALA A 6 2.27 7.27 0.75
N VAL A 7 1.57 7.44 -0.36
CA VAL A 7 0.95 6.45 -1.25
C VAL A 7 1.62 6.35 -2.61
N ILE A 8 1.70 5.16 -3.24
CA ILE A 8 1.89 5.02 -4.70
C ILE A 8 1.52 3.63 -5.26
N LEU A 9 0.89 3.59 -6.45
CA LEU A 9 0.90 2.61 -7.56
C LEU A 9 -0.34 1.77 -7.85
N LEU A 10 -1.02 2.13 -8.94
CA LEU A 10 -2.30 1.54 -9.33
C LEU A 10 -2.30 0.60 -10.54
N VAL A 11 -1.73 1.01 -11.65
CA VAL A 11 -1.98 0.33 -12.95
C VAL A 11 -1.30 -1.03 -13.04
N ALA A 12 -0.09 -1.15 -12.56
CA ALA A 12 0.71 -2.38 -12.62
C ALA A 12 0.10 -3.52 -11.78
N ILE A 13 -0.57 -3.20 -10.66
CA ILE A 13 -1.18 -4.19 -9.76
C ILE A 13 -2.34 -4.90 -10.45
N VAL A 14 -3.28 -4.15 -11.04
CA VAL A 14 -4.46 -4.73 -11.72
C VAL A 14 -4.03 -5.59 -12.91
N ALA A 15 -3.07 -5.12 -13.71
CA ALA A 15 -2.53 -5.88 -14.84
C ALA A 15 -1.87 -7.18 -14.39
N ALA A 16 -1.05 -7.14 -13.33
CA ALA A 16 -0.39 -8.32 -12.77
C ALA A 16 -1.38 -9.35 -12.20
N ILE A 17 -2.45 -8.89 -11.51
CA ILE A 17 -3.52 -9.77 -11.03
C ILE A 17 -4.19 -10.50 -12.19
N ARG A 18 -4.57 -9.78 -13.24
CA ARG A 18 -5.23 -10.37 -14.42
C ARG A 18 -4.35 -11.36 -15.16
N ALA A 19 -3.07 -11.03 -15.33
CA ALA A 19 -2.11 -11.91 -15.97
C ALA A 19 -1.89 -13.19 -15.13
N ALA A 20 -1.78 -13.08 -13.81
CA ALA A 20 -1.69 -14.24 -12.94
C ALA A 20 -2.95 -15.13 -12.99
N CYS A 21 -4.14 -14.53 -13.02
CA CYS A 21 -5.40 -15.28 -13.23
C CYS A 21 -5.38 -16.04 -14.56
N SER A 22 -4.96 -15.39 -15.65
CA SER A 22 -4.85 -16.00 -16.97
C SER A 22 -3.90 -17.19 -16.98
N ASP A 23 -2.72 -17.05 -16.37
CA ASP A 23 -1.72 -18.13 -16.29
C ASP A 23 -2.25 -19.38 -15.57
N LEU A 24 -3.14 -19.19 -14.60
CA LEU A 24 -3.72 -20.28 -13.81
C LEU A 24 -5.06 -20.79 -14.39
N GLY A 25 -5.55 -20.20 -15.47
CA GLY A 25 -6.85 -20.54 -16.03
C GLY A 25 -8.02 -20.16 -15.12
N VAL A 26 -7.84 -19.15 -14.28
CA VAL A 26 -8.87 -18.59 -13.38
C VAL A 26 -9.53 -17.40 -14.06
N ALA A 27 -10.83 -17.22 -13.85
CA ALA A 27 -11.55 -16.06 -14.37
C ALA A 27 -10.92 -14.76 -13.83
N ALA A 28 -10.61 -13.82 -14.73
CA ALA A 28 -10.11 -12.52 -14.33
C ALA A 28 -11.17 -11.76 -13.54
N PRO A 29 -10.81 -11.08 -12.45
CA PRO A 29 -11.75 -10.27 -11.69
C PRO A 29 -12.24 -9.06 -12.49
N ALA A 30 -13.45 -8.58 -12.19
CA ALA A 30 -13.93 -7.30 -12.69
C ALA A 30 -12.97 -6.17 -12.24
N ASP A 31 -12.89 -5.09 -13.01
CA ASP A 31 -12.00 -3.97 -12.74
C ASP A 31 -12.18 -3.37 -11.35
N GLU A 32 -13.42 -3.20 -10.94
CA GLU A 32 -13.79 -2.69 -9.62
C GLU A 32 -13.24 -3.56 -8.51
N ARG A 33 -13.43 -4.89 -8.57
CA ARG A 33 -12.88 -5.85 -7.60
C ARG A 33 -11.35 -5.83 -7.58
N ALA A 34 -10.71 -5.77 -8.75
CA ALA A 34 -9.26 -5.72 -8.86
C ALA A 34 -8.66 -4.43 -8.28
N ARG A 35 -9.39 -3.31 -8.38
CA ARG A 35 -9.00 -2.03 -7.77
C ARG A 35 -9.22 -2.02 -6.27
N HIS A 36 -10.35 -2.55 -5.82
CA HIS A 36 -10.73 -2.56 -4.40
C HIS A 36 -9.71 -3.28 -3.49
N VAL A 37 -9.00 -4.27 -4.01
CA VAL A 37 -7.98 -4.99 -3.21
C VAL A 37 -6.63 -4.27 -3.12
N ILE A 38 -6.47 -3.15 -3.80
CA ILE A 38 -5.24 -2.35 -3.70
C ILE A 38 -5.15 -1.76 -2.30
N GLY A 39 -3.97 -1.85 -1.69
CA GLY A 39 -3.75 -1.45 -0.31
C GLY A 39 -3.75 -2.61 0.69
N LEU A 40 -4.37 -3.74 0.35
CA LEU A 40 -4.31 -4.97 1.14
C LEU A 40 -2.93 -5.65 1.00
N GLY A 41 -2.62 -6.54 1.95
CA GLY A 41 -1.52 -7.49 1.79
C GLY A 41 -1.78 -8.45 0.62
N LEU A 42 -0.71 -8.88 -0.06
CA LEU A 42 -0.83 -9.67 -1.30
C LEU A 42 -1.69 -10.94 -1.14
N HIS A 43 -1.55 -11.67 -0.05
CA HIS A 43 -2.34 -12.89 0.18
C HIS A 43 -3.84 -12.57 0.29
N ASP A 44 -4.20 -11.54 1.05
CA ASP A 44 -5.60 -11.14 1.23
C ASP A 44 -6.18 -10.60 -0.07
N ALA A 45 -5.41 -9.80 -0.81
CA ALA A 45 -5.80 -9.31 -2.13
C ALA A 45 -6.10 -10.47 -3.10
N LEU A 46 -5.23 -11.47 -3.19
CA LEU A 46 -5.40 -12.60 -4.09
C LEU A 46 -6.59 -13.49 -3.70
N ARG A 47 -6.83 -13.70 -2.40
CA ARG A 47 -8.04 -14.41 -1.91
C ARG A 47 -9.33 -13.68 -2.28
N HIS A 48 -9.32 -12.35 -2.21
CA HIS A 48 -10.47 -11.54 -2.62
C HIS A 48 -10.78 -11.59 -4.12
N VAL A 49 -9.75 -11.58 -4.95
CA VAL A 49 -9.94 -11.56 -6.41
C VAL A 49 -10.18 -12.94 -7.01
N ALA A 50 -9.74 -14.02 -6.38
CA ALA A 50 -9.88 -15.39 -6.84
C ALA A 50 -10.38 -16.32 -5.70
N PRO A 51 -11.58 -16.07 -5.12
CA PRO A 51 -12.06 -16.80 -3.94
C PRO A 51 -12.28 -18.30 -4.20
N ASP A 52 -12.52 -18.69 -5.46
CA ASP A 52 -12.74 -20.09 -5.85
C ASP A 52 -11.44 -20.86 -6.17
N LEU A 53 -10.28 -20.20 -6.05
CA LEU A 53 -8.99 -20.86 -6.25
C LEU A 53 -8.72 -21.84 -5.09
N PRO A 54 -8.40 -23.12 -5.35
CA PRO A 54 -8.00 -24.05 -4.30
C PRO A 54 -6.85 -23.53 -3.47
N GLU A 55 -6.88 -23.78 -2.15
CA GLU A 55 -5.94 -23.23 -1.18
C GLU A 55 -4.47 -23.57 -1.50
N ASP A 56 -4.22 -24.78 -1.99
CA ASP A 56 -2.90 -25.26 -2.40
C ASP A 56 -2.33 -24.55 -3.66
N ARG A 57 -3.17 -23.83 -4.40
CA ARG A 57 -2.78 -23.09 -5.60
C ARG A 57 -2.44 -21.62 -5.36
N TYR A 58 -2.77 -21.05 -4.18
CA TYR A 58 -2.41 -19.66 -3.88
C TYR A 58 -0.90 -19.38 -3.92
N PRO A 59 0.00 -20.27 -3.46
CA PRO A 59 1.43 -20.04 -3.62
C PRO A 59 1.86 -19.84 -5.08
N GLN A 60 1.29 -20.63 -6.00
CA GLN A 60 1.54 -20.47 -7.44
C GLN A 60 0.99 -19.14 -7.96
N MET A 61 -0.19 -18.72 -7.50
CA MET A 61 -0.77 -17.43 -7.88
C MET A 61 0.08 -16.25 -7.40
N VAL A 62 0.62 -16.31 -6.18
CA VAL A 62 1.55 -15.32 -5.64
C VAL A 62 2.81 -15.23 -6.51
N GLU A 63 3.37 -16.38 -6.93
CA GLU A 63 4.55 -16.43 -7.79
C GLU A 63 4.27 -15.78 -9.15
N ARG A 64 3.14 -16.13 -9.79
CA ARG A 64 2.76 -15.57 -11.09
C ARG A 64 2.47 -14.06 -11.01
N TYR A 65 1.78 -13.63 -9.96
CA TYR A 65 1.57 -12.20 -9.70
C TYR A 65 2.91 -11.45 -9.58
N ARG A 66 3.83 -11.96 -8.76
CA ARG A 66 5.15 -11.35 -8.59
C ARG A 66 5.93 -11.28 -9.89
N HIS A 67 5.89 -12.34 -10.69
CA HIS A 67 6.53 -12.37 -12.01
C HIS A 67 6.03 -11.22 -12.90
N HIS A 68 4.72 -11.08 -13.07
CA HIS A 68 4.13 -10.04 -13.90
C HIS A 68 4.33 -8.63 -13.32
N TYR A 69 4.17 -8.50 -12.01
CA TYR A 69 4.37 -7.21 -11.34
C TYR A 69 5.81 -6.70 -11.51
N LEU A 70 6.81 -7.54 -11.28
CA LEU A 70 8.21 -7.17 -11.41
C LEU A 70 8.63 -6.89 -12.87
N ALA A 71 7.98 -7.53 -13.85
CA ALA A 71 8.22 -7.23 -15.26
C ALA A 71 7.80 -5.80 -15.64
N SER A 72 6.81 -5.24 -14.96
CA SER A 72 6.29 -3.86 -15.18
C SER A 72 6.84 -2.83 -14.19
N ASP A 73 7.68 -3.23 -13.25
CA ASP A 73 8.11 -2.39 -12.11
C ASP A 73 9.07 -1.25 -12.49
N HIS A 74 9.66 -1.30 -13.69
CA HIS A 74 10.47 -0.19 -14.23
C HIS A 74 9.64 1.03 -14.67
N GLU A 75 8.30 0.90 -14.71
CA GLU A 75 7.36 1.98 -15.02
C GLU A 75 6.87 2.74 -13.77
N LEU A 76 7.38 2.39 -12.57
CA LEU A 76 7.00 3.03 -11.32
C LEU A 76 7.36 4.52 -11.33
N ARG A 77 6.35 5.37 -11.44
CA ARG A 77 6.51 6.83 -11.36
C ARG A 77 5.86 7.36 -10.10
N LEU A 78 6.51 8.32 -9.47
CA LEU A 78 5.90 9.13 -8.43
C LEU A 78 4.80 10.01 -9.04
N PHE A 79 3.76 10.32 -8.28
CA PHE A 79 2.86 11.41 -8.65
C PHE A 79 3.63 12.73 -8.67
N ASP A 80 3.23 13.63 -9.57
CA ASP A 80 3.85 14.95 -9.70
C ASP A 80 3.82 15.70 -8.36
N GLY A 81 4.96 16.29 -7.99
CA GLY A 81 5.11 17.05 -6.76
C GLY A 81 5.34 16.24 -5.48
N VAL A 82 5.18 14.90 -5.49
CA VAL A 82 5.35 14.08 -4.27
C VAL A 82 6.77 14.16 -3.72
N ALA A 83 7.80 14.11 -4.58
CA ALA A 83 9.18 14.19 -4.11
C ALA A 83 9.47 15.54 -3.43
N ASP A 84 8.98 16.63 -3.99
CA ASP A 84 9.14 17.96 -3.43
C ASP A 84 8.42 18.08 -2.09
N LEU A 85 7.16 17.60 -2.02
CA LEU A 85 6.36 17.61 -0.79
C LEU A 85 7.04 16.81 0.34
N ILE A 86 7.52 15.59 0.07
CA ILE A 86 8.22 14.78 1.06
C ILE A 86 9.48 15.51 1.56
N GLY A 87 10.24 16.11 0.64
CA GLY A 87 11.41 16.90 1.00
C GLY A 87 11.06 18.16 1.83
N GLU A 88 9.95 18.81 1.55
CA GLU A 88 9.47 19.97 2.33
C GLU A 88 9.02 19.57 3.73
N LEU A 89 8.26 18.50 3.86
CA LEU A 89 7.83 17.97 5.15
C LEU A 89 9.02 17.54 6.02
N ALA A 90 9.99 16.84 5.44
CA ALA A 90 11.21 16.45 6.15
C ALA A 90 11.99 17.68 6.64
N ARG A 91 12.16 18.72 5.79
CA ARG A 91 12.82 19.98 6.17
C ARG A 91 12.05 20.77 7.22
N ALA A 92 10.73 20.64 7.25
CA ALA A 92 9.88 21.24 8.27
C ALA A 92 9.91 20.50 9.62
N GLY A 93 10.63 19.38 9.70
CA GLY A 93 10.81 18.61 10.93
C GLY A 93 9.68 17.61 11.23
N PHE A 94 8.89 17.24 10.21
CA PHE A 94 7.93 16.15 10.36
C PHE A 94 8.64 14.80 10.38
N LEU A 95 8.18 13.90 11.27
CA LEU A 95 8.53 12.50 11.20
C LEU A 95 7.66 11.83 10.11
N LEU A 96 8.32 11.21 9.15
CA LEU A 96 7.64 10.56 8.03
C LEU A 96 7.75 9.04 8.17
N ALA A 97 6.64 8.34 7.96
CA ALA A 97 6.59 6.88 8.01
C ALA A 97 5.77 6.30 6.86
N VAL A 98 5.99 5.02 6.57
CA VAL A 98 5.26 4.27 5.53
C VAL A 98 4.52 3.10 6.15
N ALA A 99 3.19 3.03 5.94
CA ALA A 99 2.36 1.84 6.18
C ALA A 99 1.84 1.32 4.83
N THR A 100 2.24 0.10 4.41
CA THR A 100 2.00 -0.35 3.03
C THR A 100 1.56 -1.81 2.94
N GLY A 101 0.69 -2.10 1.95
CA GLY A 101 0.36 -3.47 1.52
C GLY A 101 1.49 -4.20 0.76
N LYS A 102 2.61 -3.52 0.46
CA LYS A 102 3.80 -4.16 -0.12
C LYS A 102 4.51 -5.05 0.90
N SER A 103 5.27 -6.02 0.39
CA SER A 103 6.28 -6.71 1.20
C SER A 103 7.46 -5.78 1.50
N ARG A 104 8.26 -6.12 2.51
CA ARG A 104 9.51 -5.42 2.87
C ARG A 104 10.41 -5.26 1.64
N HIS A 105 10.66 -6.33 0.92
CA HIS A 105 11.47 -6.30 -0.31
C HIS A 105 10.91 -5.33 -1.36
N GLY A 106 9.58 -5.30 -1.52
CA GLY A 106 8.90 -4.41 -2.46
C GLY A 106 9.00 -2.94 -2.06
N LEU A 107 8.88 -2.63 -0.77
CA LEU A 107 9.06 -1.27 -0.26
C LEU A 107 10.51 -0.79 -0.38
N ASP A 108 11.47 -1.59 0.06
CA ASP A 108 12.89 -1.24 0.01
C ASP A 108 13.34 -0.94 -1.43
N ARG A 109 12.84 -1.74 -2.39
CA ARG A 109 13.06 -1.48 -3.81
C ARG A 109 12.43 -0.15 -4.25
N ALA A 110 11.19 0.13 -3.88
CA ALA A 110 10.50 1.36 -4.25
C ALA A 110 11.20 2.60 -3.67
N LEU A 111 11.60 2.56 -2.40
CA LEU A 111 12.32 3.65 -1.74
C LEU A 111 13.69 3.90 -2.39
N ARG A 112 14.40 2.84 -2.76
CA ARG A 112 15.68 2.96 -3.45
C ARG A 112 15.52 3.56 -4.85
N LEU A 113 14.54 3.11 -5.64
CA LEU A 113 14.31 3.61 -6.99
C LEU A 113 13.82 5.05 -7.01
N SER A 114 13.00 5.45 -6.05
CA SER A 114 12.51 6.82 -5.91
C SER A 114 13.52 7.79 -5.30
N GLY A 115 14.55 7.29 -4.63
CA GLY A 115 15.49 8.11 -3.87
C GLY A 115 14.93 8.69 -2.57
N LEU A 116 13.69 8.33 -2.19
CA LEU A 116 12.99 8.93 -1.04
C LEU A 116 13.31 8.24 0.30
N GLY A 117 14.04 7.14 0.30
CA GLY A 117 14.25 6.32 1.50
C GLY A 117 14.83 7.10 2.69
N ALA A 118 15.72 8.06 2.44
CA ALA A 118 16.35 8.85 3.49
C ALA A 118 15.41 9.82 4.23
N HIS A 119 14.20 10.04 3.70
CA HIS A 119 13.21 10.93 4.31
C HIS A 119 12.29 10.21 5.30
N PHE A 120 12.21 8.87 5.23
CA PHE A 120 11.33 8.09 6.09
C PHE A 120 12.07 7.55 7.31
N HIS A 121 11.51 7.75 8.49
CA HIS A 121 12.07 7.40 9.78
C HIS A 121 11.72 5.97 10.20
N ALA A 122 10.53 5.50 9.78
CA ALA A 122 10.03 4.16 10.08
C ALA A 122 9.13 3.64 8.95
N SER A 123 8.90 2.32 8.91
CA SER A 123 7.96 1.73 7.96
C SER A 123 7.44 0.38 8.45
N ARG A 124 6.20 0.04 8.03
CA ARG A 124 5.58 -1.29 8.24
C ARG A 124 5.02 -1.82 6.92
N CYS A 125 5.24 -3.10 6.70
CA CYS A 125 4.85 -3.82 5.49
C CYS A 125 3.85 -4.94 5.80
N ALA A 126 3.11 -5.37 4.77
CA ALA A 126 2.08 -6.40 4.94
C ALA A 126 2.61 -7.81 5.24
N ASP A 127 3.89 -8.06 5.08
CA ASP A 127 4.56 -9.31 5.48
C ASP A 127 5.16 -9.25 6.90
N GLU A 128 5.03 -8.12 7.58
CA GLU A 128 5.50 -7.91 8.96
C GLU A 128 4.34 -7.73 9.94
N CYS A 129 3.19 -7.27 9.47
CA CYS A 129 2.02 -6.93 10.27
C CYS A 129 0.76 -7.56 9.68
N PHE A 130 -0.33 -7.55 10.44
CA PHE A 130 -1.66 -7.82 9.88
C PHE A 130 -1.98 -6.82 8.77
N SER A 131 -2.63 -7.32 7.71
CA SER A 131 -3.05 -6.50 6.58
C SER A 131 -4.05 -5.42 7.00
N LYS A 132 -4.03 -4.29 6.29
CA LYS A 132 -5.09 -3.27 6.40
C LYS A 132 -6.47 -3.93 6.22
N PRO A 133 -7.48 -3.57 6.96
CA PRO A 133 -7.60 -2.38 7.84
C PRO A 133 -7.21 -2.62 9.31
N HIS A 134 -6.41 -3.66 9.64
CA HIS A 134 -5.96 -3.89 11.01
C HIS A 134 -5.05 -2.72 11.45
N PRO A 135 -5.19 -2.18 12.69
CA PRO A 135 -4.49 -0.98 13.12
C PRO A 135 -2.99 -1.18 13.41
N GLN A 136 -2.51 -2.40 13.52
CA GLN A 136 -1.17 -2.77 13.99
C GLN A 136 -0.05 -1.96 13.32
N MET A 137 -0.10 -1.76 11.99
CA MET A 137 0.96 -1.00 11.31
C MET A 137 1.10 0.41 11.87
N LEU A 138 -0.02 1.10 12.12
CA LEU A 138 0.00 2.46 12.68
C LEU A 138 0.38 2.45 14.16
N GLU A 139 -0.15 1.52 14.94
CA GLU A 139 0.17 1.39 16.37
C GLU A 139 1.67 1.19 16.59
N GLU A 140 2.30 0.28 15.83
CA GLU A 140 3.74 0.04 15.91
C GLU A 140 4.59 1.22 15.41
N LEU A 141 4.13 1.96 14.37
CA LEU A 141 4.81 3.16 13.90
C LEU A 141 4.75 4.28 14.93
N LEU A 142 3.61 4.48 15.58
CA LEU A 142 3.45 5.47 16.65
C LEU A 142 4.34 5.16 17.85
N GLU A 143 4.41 3.88 18.24
CA GLU A 143 5.29 3.42 19.33
C GLU A 143 6.76 3.63 18.98
N GLU A 144 7.21 3.18 17.81
CA GLU A 144 8.60 3.30 17.36
C GLU A 144 9.06 4.76 17.29
N LEU A 145 8.20 5.64 16.79
CA LEU A 145 8.50 7.07 16.67
C LEU A 145 8.20 7.87 17.93
N SER A 146 7.64 7.24 18.95
CA SER A 146 7.23 7.89 20.21
C SER A 146 6.27 9.07 19.97
N VAL A 147 5.28 8.87 19.11
CA VAL A 147 4.28 9.88 18.68
C VAL A 147 2.91 9.54 19.23
N ASP A 148 2.26 10.50 19.85
CA ASP A 148 0.87 10.37 20.28
C ASP A 148 -0.07 10.34 19.03
N ARG A 149 -1.12 9.49 19.08
CA ARG A 149 -2.07 9.34 17.98
C ARG A 149 -2.77 10.64 17.54
N GLU A 150 -2.98 11.55 18.48
CA GLU A 150 -3.58 12.86 18.25
C GLU A 150 -2.66 13.81 17.46
N ARG A 151 -1.38 13.47 17.36
CA ARG A 151 -0.37 14.23 16.63
C ARG A 151 -0.01 13.57 15.29
N ALA A 152 -0.60 12.44 14.99
CA ALA A 152 -0.38 11.69 13.75
C ALA A 152 -1.49 11.94 12.73
N LEU A 153 -1.12 11.92 11.46
CA LEU A 153 -2.05 12.00 10.33
C LEU A 153 -1.72 10.89 9.34
N MET A 154 -2.69 10.01 9.08
CA MET A 154 -2.61 9.05 7.98
C MET A 154 -3.08 9.71 6.69
N ILE A 155 -2.30 9.60 5.62
CA ILE A 155 -2.71 10.00 4.27
C ILE A 155 -2.80 8.72 3.43
N GLY A 156 -3.96 8.47 2.83
CA GLY A 156 -4.20 7.27 2.05
C GLY A 156 -5.18 7.49 0.90
N ASP A 157 -5.16 6.57 -0.05
CA ASP A 157 -5.97 6.59 -1.26
C ASP A 157 -6.96 5.44 -1.34
N THR A 158 -7.06 4.64 -0.26
CA THR A 158 -7.98 3.51 -0.18
C THR A 158 -8.85 3.57 1.07
N THR A 159 -10.04 2.98 0.99
CA THR A 159 -10.90 2.78 2.17
C THR A 159 -10.22 1.95 3.25
N HIS A 160 -9.26 1.09 2.87
CA HIS A 160 -8.47 0.29 3.81
C HIS A 160 -7.55 1.17 4.67
N ASP A 161 -6.96 2.21 4.09
CA ASP A 161 -6.14 3.20 4.79
C ASP A 161 -6.96 3.98 5.81
N LEU A 162 -8.11 4.49 5.35
CA LEU A 162 -9.01 5.27 6.20
C LEU A 162 -9.56 4.44 7.35
N GLN A 163 -9.93 3.17 7.08
CA GLN A 163 -10.42 2.28 8.12
C GLN A 163 -9.31 1.89 9.10
N MET A 164 -8.07 1.66 8.64
CA MET A 164 -6.91 1.42 9.49
C MET A 164 -6.65 2.61 10.42
N ALA A 165 -6.68 3.83 9.89
CA ALA A 165 -6.53 5.05 10.68
C ALA A 165 -7.62 5.19 11.76
N ARG A 166 -8.89 4.95 11.39
CA ARG A 166 -10.02 4.93 12.34
C ARG A 166 -9.81 3.90 13.44
N ASN A 167 -9.41 2.68 13.07
CA ASN A 167 -9.19 1.59 14.02
C ASN A 167 -8.04 1.89 14.99
N ALA A 168 -7.02 2.63 14.54
CA ALA A 168 -5.90 3.08 15.37
C ALA A 168 -6.21 4.37 16.16
N GLY A 169 -7.35 5.03 15.92
CA GLY A 169 -7.67 6.33 16.53
C GLY A 169 -6.81 7.49 16.00
N VAL A 170 -6.29 7.38 14.77
CA VAL A 170 -5.46 8.38 14.10
C VAL A 170 -6.32 9.18 13.12
N ALA A 171 -6.08 10.48 13.03
CA ALA A 171 -6.69 11.32 12.00
C ALA A 171 -6.29 10.86 10.60
N CYS A 172 -7.21 10.97 9.62
CA CYS A 172 -6.92 10.57 8.24
C CYS A 172 -7.33 11.62 7.22
N LEU A 173 -6.56 11.68 6.14
CA LEU A 173 -6.81 12.48 4.95
C LEU A 173 -6.86 11.55 3.74
N ALA A 174 -7.99 11.57 3.02
CA ALA A 174 -8.14 10.84 1.78
C ALA A 174 -7.60 11.65 0.58
N VAL A 175 -6.89 10.97 -0.32
CA VAL A 175 -6.48 11.54 -1.61
C VAL A 175 -7.23 10.85 -2.75
N ALA A 176 -7.90 11.62 -3.60
CA ALA A 176 -8.83 11.13 -4.61
C ALA A 176 -8.19 10.79 -5.97
N TYR A 177 -6.88 10.93 -6.10
CA TYR A 177 -6.14 10.61 -7.32
C TYR A 177 -5.48 9.22 -7.30
N GLY A 178 -5.78 8.41 -6.30
CA GLY A 178 -5.20 7.09 -6.07
C GLY A 178 -6.10 5.93 -6.51
N ALA A 179 -6.10 4.83 -5.71
CA ALA A 179 -6.70 3.55 -6.07
C ALA A 179 -8.21 3.53 -6.02
N HIS A 180 -8.79 4.05 -4.96
CA HIS A 180 -10.24 4.03 -4.79
C HIS A 180 -10.87 5.35 -5.29
N PRO A 181 -12.08 5.30 -5.87
CA PRO A 181 -12.76 6.50 -6.35
C PRO A 181 -13.15 7.40 -5.17
N ALA A 182 -13.15 8.72 -5.41
CA ALA A 182 -13.50 9.72 -4.40
C ALA A 182 -14.89 9.50 -3.77
N SER A 183 -15.80 8.84 -4.48
CA SER A 183 -17.14 8.51 -3.98
C SER A 183 -17.16 7.44 -2.88
N GLU A 184 -16.06 6.70 -2.70
CA GLU A 184 -15.90 5.67 -1.66
C GLU A 184 -15.07 6.16 -0.46
N LEU A 185 -14.29 7.24 -0.63
CA LEU A 185 -13.40 7.84 0.37
C LEU A 185 -14.13 8.89 1.21
#